data_a44ca3d5a0494bbc2416c5107444c119
#
_entry.id   a44ca3d5a0494bbc2416c5107444c119
#
_cell.length_a   1.000
_cell.length_b   1.000
_cell.length_c   1.000
_cell.angle_alpha   90.00
_cell.angle_beta   90.00
_cell.angle_gamma   90.00
#
_symmetry.space_group_name_H-M   'P 1'
#
loop_
_entity.id
_entity.type
_entity.pdbx_description
1 polymer ?
#
loop_
_entity_poly.entity_id
_entity_poly.type
_entity_poly.pdbx_seq_one_letter_code
_entity_poly.pdbx_strand_id
1 'polypeptide(L)'
;GVSKMLKKNALIRKLPAVETLGCTSVICSDKTGTLTQNKMTVKAAYYDEKMKNIDDNKLDNNEMLKKIFTYCNDLNIDIAEESIKDALIGDATEKALILAYYDDIKEFEKRVSSFNKIKENPFDSIRKLMSIRIDEGGKRITLVKGAPERVLDRCKQIYINGKIRPIS
;
A
#
# COMPACT_ATOMS: atom_id res chain seq x y z
N GLY A 1 -36.36 -0.27 18.81
CA GLY A 1 -35.24 -1.15 18.46
C GLY A 1 -34.50 -0.68 17.23
N VAL A 2 -35.04 -0.91 16.03
CA VAL A 2 -34.40 -0.69 14.73
C VAL A 2 -33.94 0.76 14.53
N SER A 3 -34.80 1.74 14.83
CA SER A 3 -34.44 3.18 14.69
C SER A 3 -33.26 3.59 15.58
N LYS A 4 -33.12 2.98 16.78
CA LYS A 4 -31.99 3.25 17.66
C LYS A 4 -30.68 2.64 17.15
N MET A 5 -30.77 1.49 16.46
CA MET A 5 -29.63 0.82 15.86
C MET A 5 -29.15 1.55 14.59
N LEU A 6 -30.08 2.03 13.76
CA LEU A 6 -29.75 2.88 12.61
C LEU A 6 -29.00 4.16 13.02
N LYS A 7 -29.39 4.81 14.13
CA LYS A 7 -28.65 5.95 14.70
C LYS A 7 -27.23 5.60 15.18
N LYS A 8 -26.93 4.31 15.33
CA LYS A 8 -25.60 3.78 15.67
C LYS A 8 -24.90 3.16 14.43
N ASN A 9 -25.33 3.53 13.22
CA ASN A 9 -24.80 3.00 11.95
C ASN A 9 -24.92 1.48 11.79
N ALA A 10 -25.86 0.85 12.51
CA ALA A 10 -26.13 -0.58 12.40
C ALA A 10 -27.31 -0.81 11.46
N LEU A 11 -27.04 -1.32 10.25
CA LEU A 11 -28.08 -1.66 9.27
C LEU A 11 -28.64 -3.06 9.57
N ILE A 12 -29.94 -3.11 9.90
CA ILE A 12 -30.67 -4.33 10.14
C ILE A 12 -31.47 -4.70 8.91
N ARG A 13 -31.19 -5.86 8.33
CA ARG A 13 -31.91 -6.40 7.18
C ARG A 13 -33.00 -7.39 7.56
N LYS A 14 -32.89 -8.08 8.71
CA LYS A 14 -33.86 -9.06 9.21
C LYS A 14 -34.03 -8.91 10.72
N LEU A 15 -35.28 -8.77 11.18
CA LEU A 15 -35.60 -8.63 12.60
C LEU A 15 -35.12 -9.83 13.49
N PRO A 16 -35.24 -11.10 13.06
CA PRO A 16 -34.74 -12.21 13.85
C PRO A 16 -33.22 -12.15 14.13
N ALA A 17 -32.44 -11.50 13.24
CA ALA A 17 -31.01 -11.36 13.44
C ALA A 17 -30.67 -10.47 14.66
N VAL A 18 -31.56 -9.54 15.04
CA VAL A 18 -31.40 -8.68 16.23
C VAL A 18 -31.58 -9.47 17.52
N GLU A 19 -32.57 -10.35 17.55
CA GLU A 19 -32.81 -11.21 18.68
C GLU A 19 -31.68 -12.21 18.88
N THR A 20 -31.22 -12.83 17.79
CA THR A 20 -30.06 -13.73 17.82
C THR A 20 -28.81 -13.00 18.31
N LEU A 21 -28.55 -11.79 17.84
CA LEU A 21 -27.41 -10.98 18.30
C LEU A 21 -27.54 -10.64 19.80
N GLY A 22 -28.75 -10.33 20.25
CA GLY A 22 -29.00 -10.01 21.67
C GLY A 22 -28.83 -11.20 22.64
N CYS A 23 -28.90 -12.43 22.12
CA CYS A 23 -28.73 -13.66 22.87
C CYS A 23 -27.32 -14.27 22.79
N THR A 24 -26.40 -13.64 22.05
CA THR A 24 -25.02 -14.15 21.93
C THR A 24 -24.26 -13.97 23.23
N SER A 25 -23.57 -15.03 23.66
CA SER A 25 -22.68 -15.01 24.83
C SER A 25 -21.21 -14.77 24.45
N VAL A 26 -20.86 -14.94 23.17
CA VAL A 26 -19.50 -14.75 22.63
C VAL A 26 -19.58 -14.00 21.31
N ILE A 27 -18.75 -12.99 21.15
CA ILE A 27 -18.60 -12.23 19.92
C ILE A 27 -17.17 -12.38 19.43
N CYS A 28 -17.00 -12.98 18.25
CA CYS A 28 -15.72 -13.05 17.56
C CYS A 28 -15.64 -11.88 16.57
N SER A 29 -14.66 -11.01 16.74
CA SER A 29 -14.48 -9.86 15.86
C SER A 29 -13.17 -9.98 15.10
N ASP A 30 -13.20 -9.70 13.80
CA ASP A 30 -11.98 -9.49 13.03
C ASP A 30 -11.29 -8.18 13.47
N LYS A 31 -9.98 -8.15 13.40
CA LYS A 31 -9.19 -6.97 13.77
C LYS A 31 -9.31 -5.87 12.71
N THR A 32 -9.05 -6.22 11.46
CA THR A 32 -8.86 -5.23 10.39
C THR A 32 -10.19 -4.72 9.86
N GLY A 33 -10.38 -3.38 9.91
CA GLY A 33 -11.61 -2.73 9.46
C GLY A 33 -12.79 -2.83 10.44
N THR A 34 -12.63 -3.56 11.57
CA THR A 34 -13.62 -3.67 12.63
C THR A 34 -13.12 -3.02 13.93
N LEU A 35 -12.00 -3.50 14.46
CA LEU A 35 -11.34 -2.89 15.62
C LEU A 35 -10.38 -1.78 15.23
N THR A 36 -9.94 -1.77 13.98
CA THR A 36 -9.10 -0.74 13.38
C THR A 36 -9.83 -0.04 12.24
N GLN A 37 -9.35 1.13 11.85
CA GLN A 37 -9.93 1.93 10.76
C GLN A 37 -9.56 1.42 9.35
N ASN A 38 -8.84 0.31 9.25
CA ASN A 38 -8.26 -0.16 7.97
C ASN A 38 -7.42 0.93 7.25
N LYS A 39 -6.80 1.81 8.02
CA LYS A 39 -5.90 2.85 7.53
C LYS A 39 -4.48 2.48 7.91
N MET A 40 -3.62 2.44 6.91
CA MET A 40 -2.19 2.26 7.10
C MET A 40 -1.47 3.59 6.92
N THR A 41 -0.38 3.77 7.65
CA THR A 41 0.47 4.95 7.54
C THR A 41 1.91 4.49 7.70
N VAL A 42 2.80 4.93 6.82
CA VAL A 42 4.23 4.67 6.96
C VAL A 42 4.75 5.47 8.15
N LYS A 43 5.34 4.80 9.14
CA LYS A 43 5.88 5.41 10.36
C LYS A 43 7.38 5.52 10.37
N ALA A 44 8.06 4.59 9.71
CA ALA A 44 9.50 4.63 9.58
C ALA A 44 9.94 3.92 8.30
N ALA A 45 11.09 4.27 7.79
CA ALA A 45 11.76 3.59 6.69
C ALA A 45 13.23 3.37 7.02
N TYR A 46 13.78 2.23 6.61
CA TYR A 46 15.19 1.93 6.73
C TYR A 46 15.83 1.90 5.35
N TYR A 47 16.75 2.81 5.10
CA TYR A 47 17.58 2.87 3.89
C TYR A 47 18.87 3.64 4.19
N ASP A 48 19.88 3.45 3.37
CA ASP A 48 21.20 4.04 3.56
C ASP A 48 21.77 3.80 4.95
N GLU A 49 21.54 2.58 5.48
CA GLU A 49 21.98 2.11 6.80
C GLU A 49 21.43 2.94 7.99
N LYS A 50 20.33 3.65 7.77
CA LYS A 50 19.69 4.50 8.79
C LYS A 50 18.19 4.23 8.89
N MET A 51 17.70 4.19 10.12
CA MET A 51 16.26 4.26 10.38
C MET A 51 15.85 5.73 10.35
N LYS A 52 14.86 6.04 9.52
CA LYS A 52 14.25 7.37 9.44
C LYS A 52 12.81 7.28 9.89
N ASN A 53 12.48 7.97 10.97
CA ASN A 53 11.11 8.17 11.40
C ASN A 53 10.42 9.18 10.50
N ILE A 54 9.14 8.99 10.28
CA ILE A 54 8.32 9.83 9.41
C ILE A 54 7.31 10.56 10.28
N ASP A 55 7.60 11.83 10.58
CA ASP A 55 6.76 12.63 11.47
C ASP A 55 5.58 13.25 10.71
N ASP A 56 5.79 13.76 9.50
CA ASP A 56 4.78 14.42 8.66
C ASP A 56 4.23 13.55 7.52
N ASN A 57 4.23 12.23 7.68
CA ASN A 57 3.79 11.24 6.68
C ASN A 57 4.53 11.32 5.32
N LYS A 58 5.71 11.93 5.28
CA LYS A 58 6.51 12.05 4.06
C LYS A 58 7.86 11.36 4.21
N LEU A 59 8.19 10.55 3.23
CA LEU A 59 9.53 10.01 3.06
C LEU A 59 10.43 11.05 2.38
N ASP A 60 11.70 11.09 2.77
CA ASP A 60 12.72 11.84 2.03
C ASP A 60 12.72 11.40 0.56
N ASN A 61 13.17 12.29 -0.30
CA ASN A 61 13.20 12.07 -1.75
C ASN A 61 14.23 11.00 -2.16
N ASN A 62 14.01 9.76 -1.72
CA ASN A 62 14.76 8.61 -2.21
C ASN A 62 14.12 8.14 -3.52
N GLU A 63 14.70 8.55 -4.65
CA GLU A 63 14.17 8.27 -5.99
C GLU A 63 13.99 6.77 -6.28
N MET A 64 14.82 5.90 -5.73
CA MET A 64 14.69 4.46 -5.95
C MET A 64 13.46 3.90 -5.23
N LEU A 65 13.26 4.26 -3.97
CA LEU A 65 12.07 3.85 -3.21
C LEU A 65 10.80 4.46 -3.79
N LYS A 66 10.84 5.76 -4.11
CA LYS A 66 9.72 6.46 -4.77
C LYS A 66 9.33 5.74 -6.07
N LYS A 67 10.30 5.38 -6.90
CA LYS A 67 10.08 4.64 -8.16
C LYS A 67 9.44 3.27 -7.90
N ILE A 68 9.96 2.49 -6.95
CA ILE A 68 9.42 1.17 -6.63
C ILE A 68 7.98 1.28 -6.15
N PHE A 69 7.67 2.18 -5.23
CA PHE A 69 6.32 2.31 -4.68
C PHE A 69 5.34 2.87 -5.71
N THR A 70 5.77 3.84 -6.54
CA THR A 70 4.92 4.42 -7.59
C THR A 70 4.50 3.40 -8.63
N TYR A 71 5.39 2.53 -9.06
CA TYR A 71 5.13 1.64 -10.19
C TYR A 71 4.78 0.22 -9.78
N CYS A 72 5.34 -0.28 -8.69
CA CYS A 72 5.10 -1.64 -8.23
C CYS A 72 3.92 -1.70 -7.24
N ASN A 73 2.72 -1.40 -7.73
CA ASN A 73 1.46 -1.52 -7.01
C ASN A 73 0.34 -1.90 -8.00
N ASP A 74 -0.80 -2.33 -7.48
CA ASP A 74 -2.02 -2.67 -8.23
C ASP A 74 -3.20 -1.75 -7.90
N LEU A 75 -2.90 -0.54 -7.42
CA LEU A 75 -3.92 0.46 -7.11
C LEU A 75 -4.62 0.94 -8.38
N ASN A 76 -5.93 1.14 -8.26
CA ASN A 76 -6.73 1.86 -9.23
C ASN A 76 -6.90 3.32 -8.78
N ILE A 77 -7.13 4.22 -9.74
CA ILE A 77 -7.35 5.63 -9.49
C ILE A 77 -8.78 5.98 -9.90
N ASP A 78 -9.56 6.52 -8.97
CA ASP A 78 -10.84 7.15 -9.28
C ASP A 78 -10.60 8.60 -9.68
N ILE A 79 -10.73 8.88 -10.97
CA ILE A 79 -10.49 10.20 -11.55
C ILE A 79 -11.56 11.24 -11.18
N ALA A 80 -12.66 10.83 -10.56
CA ALA A 80 -13.70 11.74 -10.10
C ALA A 80 -13.36 12.41 -8.75
N GLU A 81 -12.39 11.86 -8.02
CA GLU A 81 -11.99 12.36 -6.72
C GLU A 81 -10.84 13.37 -6.84
N GLU A 82 -10.96 14.47 -6.11
CA GLU A 82 -9.91 15.51 -6.08
C GLU A 82 -8.79 15.22 -5.10
N SER A 83 -9.12 14.50 -4.01
CA SER A 83 -8.15 14.13 -2.97
C SER A 83 -7.45 12.82 -3.33
N ILE A 84 -6.13 12.80 -3.34
CA ILE A 84 -5.35 11.57 -3.57
C ILE A 84 -5.73 10.45 -2.57
N LYS A 85 -6.13 10.79 -1.34
CA LYS A 85 -6.51 9.81 -0.31
C LYS A 85 -7.80 9.06 -0.70
N ASP A 86 -8.72 9.74 -1.33
CA ASP A 86 -10.02 9.20 -1.73
C ASP A 86 -9.94 8.57 -3.13
N ALA A 87 -9.13 9.15 -4.02
CA ALA A 87 -8.91 8.67 -5.38
C ALA A 87 -8.23 7.30 -5.46
N LEU A 88 -7.37 6.95 -4.51
CA LEU A 88 -6.68 5.66 -4.52
C LEU A 88 -7.61 4.52 -4.06
N ILE A 89 -7.81 3.51 -4.90
CA ILE A 89 -8.63 2.33 -4.63
C ILE A 89 -7.74 1.09 -4.62
N GLY A 90 -7.73 0.32 -3.51
CA GLY A 90 -6.97 -0.92 -3.37
C GLY A 90 -6.49 -1.18 -1.94
N ASP A 91 -5.42 -1.95 -1.80
CA ASP A 91 -4.87 -2.34 -0.51
C ASP A 91 -4.38 -1.15 0.33
N ALA A 92 -4.66 -1.19 1.64
CA ALA A 92 -4.35 -0.09 2.54
C ALA A 92 -2.83 0.14 2.69
N THR A 93 -2.02 -0.91 2.60
CA THR A 93 -0.57 -0.82 2.66
C THR A 93 -0.02 -0.11 1.42
N GLU A 94 -0.53 -0.47 0.25
CA GLU A 94 -0.12 0.17 -1.00
C GLU A 94 -0.51 1.65 -1.06
N LYS A 95 -1.73 1.98 -0.62
CA LYS A 95 -2.15 3.39 -0.45
C LYS A 95 -1.19 4.15 0.47
N ALA A 96 -0.81 3.58 1.61
CA ALA A 96 0.11 4.22 2.54
C ALA A 96 1.48 4.51 1.93
N LEU A 97 2.01 3.60 1.10
CA LEU A 97 3.28 3.78 0.41
C LEU A 97 3.23 4.93 -0.61
N ILE A 98 2.11 5.07 -1.34
CA ILE A 98 1.93 6.20 -2.27
C ILE A 98 1.78 7.51 -1.51
N LEU A 99 0.93 7.54 -0.48
CA LEU A 99 0.71 8.74 0.35
C LEU A 99 1.95 9.20 1.09
N ALA A 100 2.95 8.33 1.29
CA ALA A 100 4.24 8.71 1.86
C ALA A 100 5.09 9.59 0.91
N TYR A 101 4.74 9.65 -0.38
CA TYR A 101 5.48 10.43 -1.38
C TYR A 101 4.64 11.50 -2.09
N TYR A 102 3.32 11.33 -2.18
CA TYR A 102 2.45 12.19 -2.98
C TYR A 102 1.34 12.80 -2.12
N ASP A 103 1.08 14.09 -2.32
CA ASP A 103 -0.07 14.80 -1.79
C ASP A 103 -1.08 15.16 -2.89
N ASP A 104 -0.61 15.25 -4.13
CA ASP A 104 -1.39 15.62 -5.29
C ASP A 104 -1.61 14.41 -6.21
N ILE A 105 -2.88 14.13 -6.50
CA ILE A 105 -3.27 13.05 -7.42
C ILE A 105 -2.72 13.29 -8.83
N LYS A 106 -2.69 14.52 -9.30
CA LYS A 106 -2.21 14.86 -10.65
C LYS A 106 -0.72 14.62 -10.82
N GLU A 107 0.06 14.88 -9.75
CA GLU A 107 1.49 14.56 -9.75
C GLU A 107 1.68 13.05 -9.86
N PHE A 108 0.93 12.27 -9.08
CA PHE A 108 0.98 10.81 -9.10
C PHE A 108 0.57 10.25 -10.48
N GLU A 109 -0.56 10.68 -11.03
CA GLU A 109 -1.05 10.28 -12.36
C GLU A 109 -0.03 10.60 -13.47
N LYS A 110 0.51 11.81 -13.46
CA LYS A 110 1.56 12.21 -14.41
C LYS A 110 2.77 11.28 -14.33
N ARG A 111 3.16 10.91 -13.12
CA ARG A 111 4.30 10.00 -12.92
C ARG A 111 3.97 8.58 -13.41
N VAL A 112 2.80 8.05 -13.07
CA VAL A 112 2.35 6.74 -13.53
C VAL A 112 2.23 6.68 -15.05
N SER A 113 1.73 7.73 -15.69
CA SER A 113 1.57 7.81 -17.15
C SER A 113 2.89 7.96 -17.90
N SER A 114 3.97 8.33 -17.22
CA SER A 114 5.28 8.63 -17.84
C SER A 114 6.11 7.39 -18.17
N PHE A 115 5.65 6.18 -17.82
CA PHE A 115 6.42 4.97 -18.06
C PHE A 115 5.62 3.92 -18.85
N ASN A 116 6.35 3.05 -19.55
CA ASN A 116 5.76 1.96 -20.30
C ASN A 116 5.86 0.66 -19.49
N LYS A 117 4.70 0.17 -19.01
CA LYS A 117 4.59 -1.14 -18.34
C LYS A 117 4.66 -2.25 -19.37
N ILE A 118 5.66 -3.14 -19.24
CA ILE A 118 5.84 -4.28 -20.12
C ILE A 118 5.13 -5.52 -19.58
N LYS A 119 5.29 -5.78 -18.27
CA LYS A 119 4.75 -6.97 -17.63
C LYS A 119 4.56 -6.72 -16.12
N GLU A 120 3.50 -7.28 -15.60
CA GLU A 120 3.23 -7.32 -14.17
C GLU A 120 3.10 -8.77 -13.71
N ASN A 121 3.64 -9.06 -12.53
CA ASN A 121 3.35 -10.25 -11.76
C ASN A 121 2.78 -9.77 -10.42
N PRO A 122 1.46 -9.85 -10.21
CA PRO A 122 0.80 -9.37 -9.01
C PRO A 122 1.35 -10.01 -7.74
N PHE A 123 0.98 -9.44 -6.59
CA PHE A 123 1.35 -10.05 -5.30
C PHE A 123 0.79 -11.47 -5.20
N ASP A 124 1.63 -12.38 -4.76
CA ASP A 124 1.27 -13.77 -4.52
C ASP A 124 1.70 -14.16 -3.10
N SER A 125 0.77 -14.72 -2.32
CA SER A 125 0.96 -15.04 -0.91
C SER A 125 1.98 -16.16 -0.64
N ILE A 126 2.20 -17.04 -1.61
CA ILE A 126 3.20 -18.13 -1.52
C ILE A 126 4.58 -17.53 -1.82
N ARG A 127 4.67 -16.77 -2.89
CA ARG A 127 5.88 -16.08 -3.32
C ARG A 127 6.24 -14.92 -2.41
N LYS A 128 5.23 -14.26 -1.81
CA LYS A 128 5.31 -13.05 -0.97
C LYS A 128 6.01 -11.87 -1.67
N LEU A 129 5.87 -11.79 -2.97
CA LEU A 129 6.48 -10.78 -3.83
C LEU A 129 5.51 -10.30 -4.89
N MET A 130 5.63 -9.03 -5.24
CA MET A 130 5.11 -8.42 -6.44
C MET A 130 6.26 -7.93 -7.30
N SER A 131 6.13 -7.97 -8.61
CA SER A 131 7.12 -7.39 -9.52
C SER A 131 6.48 -6.80 -10.76
N ILE A 132 7.07 -5.71 -11.23
CA ILE A 132 6.67 -5.05 -12.47
C ILE A 132 7.90 -4.81 -13.34
N ARG A 133 7.78 -5.09 -14.64
CA ARG A 133 8.81 -4.76 -15.62
C ARG A 133 8.39 -3.54 -16.40
N ILE A 134 9.26 -2.56 -16.46
CA ILE A 134 9.06 -1.30 -17.17
C ILE A 134 10.13 -1.10 -18.24
N ASP A 135 9.82 -0.29 -19.24
CA ASP A 135 10.81 0.30 -20.16
C ASP A 135 11.08 1.74 -19.73
N GLU A 136 12.32 2.06 -19.46
CA GLU A 136 12.77 3.40 -19.10
C GLU A 136 13.83 3.85 -20.10
N GLY A 137 13.40 4.54 -21.15
CA GLY A 137 14.30 5.06 -22.18
C GLY A 137 15.04 3.96 -22.95
N GLY A 138 14.37 2.85 -23.28
CA GLY A 138 14.95 1.69 -23.96
C GLY A 138 15.66 0.70 -23.05
N LYS A 139 15.75 1.00 -21.74
CA LYS A 139 16.32 0.10 -20.74
C LYS A 139 15.20 -0.62 -19.98
N ARG A 140 15.20 -1.94 -20.03
CA ARG A 140 14.25 -2.77 -19.28
C ARG A 140 14.68 -2.95 -17.85
N ILE A 141 13.82 -2.51 -16.92
CA ILE A 141 14.05 -2.59 -15.48
C ILE A 141 12.93 -3.42 -14.86
N THR A 142 13.27 -4.27 -13.90
CA THR A 142 12.28 -4.98 -13.10
C THR A 142 12.33 -4.44 -11.67
N LEU A 143 11.22 -3.86 -11.23
CA LEU A 143 11.02 -3.39 -9.87
C LEU A 143 10.33 -4.51 -9.08
N VAL A 144 10.78 -4.73 -7.84
CA VAL A 144 10.27 -5.80 -6.98
C VAL A 144 10.01 -5.24 -5.59
N LYS A 145 8.87 -5.60 -5.00
CA LYS A 145 8.60 -5.37 -3.58
C LYS A 145 7.99 -6.62 -2.95
N GLY A 146 8.13 -6.76 -1.64
CA GLY A 146 7.56 -7.87 -0.89
C GLY A 146 8.21 -8.08 0.46
N ALA A 147 8.04 -9.28 1.02
CA ALA A 147 8.62 -9.64 2.30
C ALA A 147 10.15 -9.51 2.27
N PRO A 148 10.76 -8.86 3.29
CA PRO A 148 12.19 -8.55 3.28
C PRO A 148 13.07 -9.77 3.04
N GLU A 149 12.81 -10.88 3.71
CA GLU A 149 13.55 -12.14 3.56
C GLU A 149 13.49 -12.65 2.11
N ARG A 150 12.34 -12.53 1.45
CA ARG A 150 12.16 -12.99 0.07
C ARG A 150 12.85 -12.09 -0.96
N VAL A 151 12.94 -10.81 -0.66
CA VAL A 151 13.68 -9.85 -1.50
C VAL A 151 15.17 -10.06 -1.31
N LEU A 152 15.64 -10.12 -0.07
CA LEU A 152 17.07 -10.28 0.26
C LEU A 152 17.67 -11.55 -0.34
N ASP A 153 16.97 -12.69 -0.27
CA ASP A 153 17.40 -13.96 -0.87
C ASP A 153 17.71 -13.86 -2.38
N ARG A 154 17.21 -12.85 -3.06
CA ARG A 154 17.38 -12.61 -4.50
C ARG A 154 18.36 -11.49 -4.82
N CYS A 155 18.79 -10.75 -3.80
CA CYS A 155 19.72 -9.66 -3.98
C CYS A 155 21.16 -10.16 -3.97
N LYS A 156 21.97 -9.70 -4.92
CA LYS A 156 23.42 -9.89 -4.96
C LYS A 156 24.18 -8.64 -4.55
N GLN A 157 23.50 -7.51 -4.61
CA GLN A 157 24.08 -6.18 -4.39
C GLN A 157 23.09 -5.31 -3.60
N ILE A 158 23.64 -4.37 -2.86
CA ILE A 158 22.88 -3.35 -2.14
C ILE A 158 23.26 -1.96 -2.64
N TYR A 159 22.28 -1.07 -2.72
CA TYR A 159 22.48 0.33 -3.05
C TYR A 159 22.43 1.15 -1.76
N ILE A 160 23.52 1.83 -1.44
CA ILE A 160 23.67 2.62 -0.21
C ILE A 160 24.39 3.93 -0.55
N ASN A 161 23.82 5.04 -0.16
CA ASN A 161 24.43 6.38 -0.36
C ASN A 161 24.94 6.62 -1.79
N GLY A 162 24.16 6.24 -2.80
CA GLY A 162 24.50 6.42 -4.20
C GLY A 162 25.48 5.38 -4.77
N LYS A 163 25.93 4.41 -3.99
CA LYS A 163 26.90 3.38 -4.40
C LYS A 163 26.31 1.99 -4.35
N ILE A 164 26.69 1.16 -5.32
CA ILE A 164 26.34 -0.26 -5.36
C ILE A 164 27.51 -1.06 -4.82
N ARG A 165 27.23 -1.96 -3.88
CA ARG A 165 28.22 -2.90 -3.32
C ARG A 165 27.62 -4.32 -3.20
N PRO A 166 28.45 -5.38 -3.20
CA PRO A 166 27.97 -6.74 -2.92
C PRO A 166 27.33 -6.83 -1.54
N ILE A 167 26.36 -7.72 -1.38
CA ILE A 167 25.85 -8.13 -0.07
C ILE A 167 26.78 -9.25 0.42
N SER A 168 27.40 -9.04 1.56
CA SER A 168 28.21 -10.03 2.26
C SER A 168 27.38 -10.80 3.27
#